data_88712ee77690451450f08d1df05d3a6e
#
_entry.id   88712ee77690451450f08d1df05d3a6e
#
_cell.length_a   1.000
_cell.length_b   1.000
_cell.length_c   1.000
_cell.angle_alpha   90.00
_cell.angle_beta   90.00
_cell.angle_gamma   90.00
#
_symmetry.space_group_name_H-M   'P 1'
#
loop_
_entity.id
_entity.type
_entity.pdbx_description
1 polymer ?
#
loop_
_entity_poly.entity_id
_entity_poly.type
_entity_poly.pdbx_seq_one_letter_code
_entity_poly.pdbx_strand_id
1 'polypeptide(L)'
;MGDKNQYSGDYTENNQVEQPQPAPQRSKKKTMSLKKVFLVALAGGVLGGGIVIGGCAVYNRYSSQTVTQDNRKGKTVTSNIKVTETNQATKAFNKVKNAVVSVEAYSSSDNSLDSLFGNFGGGKSAKETSESEGSGVIYKKSGNTAFIVTNNHVIAGSNKVEVLMSNGKKLPATVVGHDAISDLAVLKINAQDVTEIASFGNSDDIQVGQTALAIGSPLGSEYATSLTEGIISAKKRTIDVTNSQGVTTGQETVIQTDAAINPGNSGGPLINLAGQVIGINSMKLSSTGTGSGSSTSVEGMGFAIPSNEVVSIINQLVANGKVIRPALGISLIDLNNIPEEQQQSVLKLPSSVTGGIVVAKINDNSPLKGSGIQKGDVIVSLGGKKVTGLASLREALYAHKLGSTVEIGYYHNGQEKTAKVRLTLEANDQNTTAASNEDGN
;
A
#
# COMPACT_ATOMS: atom_id res chain seq x y z
N MET A 1 -39.81 -36.77 -28.48
CA MET A 1 -40.85 -36.44 -27.53
C MET A 1 -40.40 -35.09 -26.98
N GLY A 2 -40.75 -33.92 -27.43
CA GLY A 2 -42.02 -33.41 -27.98
C GLY A 2 -42.75 -32.69 -26.87
N ASP A 3 -42.51 -31.38 -26.67
CA ASP A 3 -43.62 -30.56 -26.24
C ASP A 3 -43.40 -29.10 -26.68
N LYS A 4 -44.36 -28.68 -27.48
CA LYS A 4 -44.57 -27.34 -27.99
C LYS A 4 -45.46 -26.60 -27.00
N ASN A 5 -45.07 -25.43 -26.53
CA ASN A 5 -46.02 -24.50 -25.93
C ASN A 5 -46.32 -23.36 -26.87
N GLN A 6 -47.55 -23.39 -27.33
CA GLN A 6 -48.27 -22.44 -28.15
C GLN A 6 -48.83 -21.33 -27.25
N TYR A 7 -48.49 -20.07 -27.52
CA TYR A 7 -49.22 -18.92 -26.95
C TYR A 7 -50.30 -18.51 -27.98
N SER A 8 -51.57 -18.66 -27.57
CA SER A 8 -52.72 -18.09 -28.26
C SER A 8 -52.99 -16.69 -27.71
N GLY A 9 -52.93 -15.69 -28.56
CA GLY A 9 -53.42 -14.35 -28.21
C GLY A 9 -54.82 -14.15 -28.78
N ASP A 10 -55.74 -13.86 -27.91
CA ASP A 10 -57.14 -13.51 -28.20
C ASP A 10 -57.23 -12.13 -28.84
N TYR A 11 -57.78 -12.08 -30.06
CA TYR A 11 -58.23 -10.83 -30.68
C TYR A 11 -59.74 -10.69 -30.46
N THR A 12 -60.12 -9.75 -29.64
CA THR A 12 -61.52 -9.30 -29.58
C THR A 12 -61.76 -8.25 -30.68
N GLU A 13 -62.53 -8.67 -31.68
CA GLU A 13 -63.13 -7.77 -32.69
C GLU A 13 -64.24 -6.93 -32.03
N ASN A 14 -64.06 -5.61 -32.08
CA ASN A 14 -65.08 -4.65 -31.66
C ASN A 14 -65.62 -3.95 -32.91
N ASN A 15 -66.66 -4.53 -33.50
CA ASN A 15 -67.45 -3.93 -34.61
C ASN A 15 -68.34 -2.83 -34.05
N GLN A 16 -67.92 -1.57 -34.21
CA GLN A 16 -68.83 -0.41 -34.11
C GLN A 16 -69.09 0.12 -35.50
N VAL A 17 -70.36 0.07 -35.86
CA VAL A 17 -70.92 0.60 -37.11
C VAL A 17 -70.90 2.14 -37.05
N GLU A 18 -70.05 2.76 -37.83
CA GLU A 18 -69.97 4.23 -38.00
C GLU A 18 -71.08 4.73 -38.96
N GLN A 19 -71.93 5.63 -38.47
CA GLN A 19 -72.90 6.34 -39.29
C GLN A 19 -72.17 7.39 -40.16
N PRO A 20 -72.63 7.68 -41.39
CA PRO A 20 -71.98 8.63 -42.29
C PRO A 20 -72.18 10.08 -41.86
N GLN A 21 -71.07 10.79 -41.64
CA GLN A 21 -71.09 12.21 -41.40
C GLN A 21 -71.26 13.00 -42.73
N PRO A 22 -71.96 14.13 -42.66
CA PRO A 22 -72.17 14.99 -43.84
C PRO A 22 -70.87 15.67 -44.32
N ALA A 23 -70.72 15.79 -45.64
CA ALA A 23 -69.57 16.31 -46.32
C ALA A 23 -69.23 17.77 -45.90
N PRO A 24 -67.95 18.14 -45.67
CA PRO A 24 -67.55 19.49 -45.31
C PRO A 24 -67.67 20.42 -46.52
N GLN A 25 -68.34 21.56 -46.30
CA GLN A 25 -68.44 22.62 -47.28
C GLN A 25 -67.07 23.19 -47.68
N ARG A 26 -66.74 23.22 -48.94
CA ARG A 26 -65.56 23.84 -49.52
C ARG A 26 -65.52 25.32 -49.23
N SER A 27 -64.67 25.75 -48.29
CA SER A 27 -64.31 27.15 -48.12
C SER A 27 -63.50 27.61 -49.35
N LYS A 28 -63.87 28.77 -49.94
CA LYS A 28 -63.11 29.39 -51.00
C LYS A 28 -61.72 29.77 -50.57
N LYS A 29 -60.70 29.06 -51.05
CA LYS A 29 -59.31 29.46 -50.85
C LYS A 29 -59.05 30.81 -51.48
N LYS A 30 -58.76 31.84 -50.65
CA LYS A 30 -58.20 33.09 -51.11
C LYS A 30 -56.79 32.79 -51.67
N THR A 31 -56.65 32.84 -52.99
CA THR A 31 -55.35 32.78 -53.66
C THR A 31 -54.52 33.97 -53.30
N MET A 32 -53.42 33.75 -52.61
CA MET A 32 -52.47 34.80 -52.29
C MET A 32 -51.76 35.25 -53.58
N SER A 33 -51.69 36.56 -53.81
CA SER A 33 -51.05 37.11 -54.99
C SER A 33 -49.60 36.69 -55.09
N LEU A 34 -49.12 36.35 -56.27
CA LEU A 34 -47.78 35.88 -56.57
C LEU A 34 -46.69 36.78 -55.96
N LYS A 35 -46.93 38.10 -55.90
CA LYS A 35 -46.02 39.05 -55.24
C LYS A 35 -45.90 38.84 -53.75
N LYS A 36 -46.98 38.42 -53.04
CA LYS A 36 -46.92 38.11 -51.60
C LYS A 36 -46.22 36.79 -51.32
N VAL A 37 -46.40 35.80 -52.18
CA VAL A 37 -45.67 34.52 -52.08
C VAL A 37 -44.16 34.74 -52.26
N PHE A 38 -43.78 35.55 -53.22
CA PHE A 38 -42.37 35.89 -53.47
C PHE A 38 -41.74 36.69 -52.32
N LEU A 39 -42.47 37.59 -51.73
CA LEU A 39 -41.99 38.34 -50.57
C LEU A 39 -41.81 37.47 -49.33
N VAL A 40 -42.72 36.53 -49.05
CA VAL A 40 -42.60 35.58 -47.94
C VAL A 40 -41.46 34.61 -48.20
N ALA A 41 -41.26 34.13 -49.42
CA ALA A 41 -40.14 33.24 -49.78
C ALA A 41 -38.79 33.97 -49.67
N LEU A 42 -38.73 35.25 -50.08
CA LEU A 42 -37.50 36.06 -49.91
C LEU A 42 -37.17 36.33 -48.44
N ALA A 43 -38.18 36.68 -47.63
CA ALA A 43 -37.99 36.86 -46.20
C ALA A 43 -37.57 35.58 -45.48
N GLY A 44 -38.14 34.40 -45.86
CA GLY A 44 -37.76 33.09 -45.36
C GLY A 44 -36.32 32.70 -45.75
N GLY A 45 -35.94 33.05 -46.99
CA GLY A 45 -34.57 32.78 -47.50
C GLY A 45 -33.51 33.63 -46.76
N VAL A 46 -33.80 34.90 -46.52
CA VAL A 46 -32.89 35.80 -45.79
C VAL A 46 -32.76 35.40 -44.31
N LEU A 47 -33.88 35.01 -43.66
CA LEU A 47 -33.85 34.49 -42.27
C LEU A 47 -33.15 33.15 -42.20
N GLY A 48 -33.43 32.22 -43.11
CA GLY A 48 -32.78 30.91 -43.14
C GLY A 48 -31.28 31.00 -43.42
N GLY A 49 -30.88 31.82 -44.40
CA GLY A 49 -29.48 32.11 -44.70
C GLY A 49 -28.74 32.78 -43.55
N GLY A 50 -29.39 33.73 -42.84
CA GLY A 50 -28.83 34.38 -41.67
C GLY A 50 -28.57 33.41 -40.51
N ILE A 51 -29.49 32.43 -40.28
CA ILE A 51 -29.32 31.41 -39.24
C ILE A 51 -28.18 30.45 -39.61
N VAL A 52 -28.05 30.04 -40.87
CA VAL A 52 -26.98 29.17 -41.35
C VAL A 52 -25.62 29.88 -41.24
N ILE A 53 -25.52 31.12 -41.72
CA ILE A 53 -24.28 31.91 -41.63
C ILE A 53 -23.91 32.19 -40.19
N GLY A 54 -24.90 32.56 -39.34
CA GLY A 54 -24.72 32.76 -37.91
C GLY A 54 -24.31 31.48 -37.20
N GLY A 55 -24.96 30.32 -37.51
CA GLY A 55 -24.62 29.01 -36.96
C GLY A 55 -23.22 28.57 -37.36
N CYS A 56 -22.85 28.74 -38.65
CA CYS A 56 -21.47 28.46 -39.10
C CYS A 56 -20.44 29.38 -38.45
N ALA A 57 -20.75 30.67 -38.23
CA ALA A 57 -19.85 31.58 -37.55
C ALA A 57 -19.67 31.24 -36.07
N VAL A 58 -20.75 30.83 -35.38
CA VAL A 58 -20.69 30.32 -34.00
C VAL A 58 -19.98 28.98 -33.95
N TYR A 59 -20.28 28.05 -34.84
CA TYR A 59 -19.60 26.73 -34.95
C TYR A 59 -18.10 26.93 -35.21
N ASN A 60 -17.71 27.78 -36.16
CA ASN A 60 -16.31 28.12 -36.40
C ASN A 60 -15.64 28.84 -35.23
N ARG A 61 -16.37 29.61 -34.43
CA ARG A 61 -15.82 30.26 -33.25
C ARG A 61 -15.64 29.28 -32.05
N TYR A 62 -16.48 28.24 -32.00
CA TYR A 62 -16.35 27.16 -30.98
C TYR A 62 -15.43 26.02 -31.43
N SER A 63 -15.35 25.69 -32.72
CA SER A 63 -14.52 24.60 -33.23
C SER A 63 -13.12 25.04 -33.67
N SER A 64 -12.88 26.32 -33.85
CA SER A 64 -11.58 26.86 -34.24
C SER A 64 -10.77 27.30 -33.01
N GLN A 65 -10.46 26.35 -32.12
CA GLN A 65 -9.15 26.42 -31.48
C GLN A 65 -8.11 25.87 -32.47
N THR A 66 -8.07 26.39 -33.67
CA THR A 66 -6.93 26.20 -34.54
C THR A 66 -5.75 26.89 -33.91
N VAL A 67 -4.74 26.12 -33.56
CA VAL A 67 -3.38 26.58 -33.34
C VAL A 67 -3.02 27.47 -34.54
N THR A 68 -3.17 28.77 -34.41
CA THR A 68 -2.63 29.73 -35.39
C THR A 68 -1.12 29.64 -35.28
N GLN A 69 -0.54 28.80 -36.14
CA GLN A 69 0.91 28.91 -36.41
C GLN A 69 1.11 30.33 -36.98
N ASP A 70 1.60 31.22 -36.14
CA ASP A 70 2.13 32.50 -36.58
C ASP A 70 3.43 32.22 -37.35
N ASN A 71 3.28 32.11 -38.67
CA ASN A 71 4.33 31.74 -39.61
C ASN A 71 5.35 32.86 -39.84
N ARG A 72 5.50 33.77 -38.87
CA ARG A 72 6.50 34.83 -38.90
C ARG A 72 7.84 34.35 -38.38
N LYS A 73 8.72 33.96 -39.27
CA LYS A 73 10.17 33.75 -39.03
C LYS A 73 10.53 32.63 -38.08
N GLY A 74 9.99 31.40 -38.27
CA GLY A 74 10.58 30.17 -37.71
C GLY A 74 10.75 30.14 -36.18
N LYS A 75 10.06 30.99 -35.41
CA LYS A 75 10.14 31.01 -33.96
C LYS A 75 9.03 30.12 -33.38
N THR A 76 9.40 29.01 -32.83
CA THR A 76 8.46 28.17 -32.05
C THR A 76 8.03 28.93 -30.81
N VAL A 77 6.73 29.06 -30.58
CA VAL A 77 6.15 29.68 -29.37
C VAL A 77 5.40 28.62 -28.56
N THR A 78 5.49 28.71 -27.26
CA THR A 78 4.72 27.85 -26.36
C THR A 78 3.25 28.27 -26.35
N SER A 79 2.34 27.31 -26.35
CA SER A 79 0.90 27.54 -26.20
C SER A 79 0.59 28.01 -24.77
N ASN A 80 -0.17 29.10 -24.64
CA ASN A 80 -0.65 29.61 -23.34
C ASN A 80 -2.03 29.04 -22.94
N ILE A 81 -2.41 27.89 -23.49
CA ILE A 81 -3.66 27.21 -23.11
C ILE A 81 -3.52 26.77 -21.65
N LYS A 82 -4.28 27.39 -20.76
CA LYS A 82 -4.42 26.96 -19.37
C LYS A 82 -5.43 25.81 -19.29
N VAL A 83 -4.94 24.61 -19.10
CA VAL A 83 -5.79 23.47 -18.76
C VAL A 83 -5.97 23.49 -17.24
N THR A 84 -7.20 23.71 -16.78
CA THR A 84 -7.57 23.59 -15.36
C THR A 84 -8.30 22.26 -15.20
N GLU A 85 -7.54 21.19 -15.04
CA GLU A 85 -8.08 19.88 -14.75
C GLU A 85 -8.00 19.63 -13.24
N THR A 86 -9.16 19.57 -12.57
CA THR A 86 -9.27 19.25 -11.15
C THR A 86 -10.09 17.97 -11.03
N ASN A 87 -9.41 16.82 -11.02
CA ASN A 87 -10.02 15.51 -10.80
C ASN A 87 -10.02 15.15 -9.30
N GLN A 88 -10.58 13.98 -8.96
CA GLN A 88 -10.63 13.51 -7.57
C GLN A 88 -9.23 13.21 -7.02
N ALA A 89 -8.30 12.69 -7.84
CA ALA A 89 -6.92 12.42 -7.42
C ALA A 89 -6.20 13.71 -7.02
N THR A 90 -6.33 14.79 -7.81
CA THR A 90 -5.77 16.11 -7.47
C THR A 90 -6.33 16.65 -6.14
N LYS A 91 -7.64 16.45 -5.88
CA LYS A 91 -8.27 16.88 -4.62
C LYS A 91 -7.76 16.07 -3.44
N ALA A 92 -7.68 14.74 -3.58
CA ALA A 92 -7.16 13.85 -2.56
C ALA A 92 -5.70 14.17 -2.22
N PHE A 93 -4.85 14.36 -3.24
CA PHE A 93 -3.45 14.77 -3.06
C PHE A 93 -3.32 16.09 -2.32
N ASN A 94 -4.05 17.14 -2.74
CA ASN A 94 -3.99 18.46 -2.10
C ASN A 94 -4.41 18.43 -0.63
N LYS A 95 -5.26 17.47 -0.22
CA LYS A 95 -5.69 17.28 1.17
C LYS A 95 -4.60 16.67 2.06
N VAL A 96 -3.62 15.95 1.48
CA VAL A 96 -2.66 15.14 2.26
C VAL A 96 -1.22 15.59 2.07
N LYS A 97 -0.89 16.27 0.97
CA LYS A 97 0.49 16.59 0.58
C LYS A 97 1.31 17.28 1.67
N ASN A 98 0.70 18.15 2.49
CA ASN A 98 1.40 18.86 3.56
C ASN A 98 1.61 17.99 4.82
N ALA A 99 0.95 16.82 4.89
CA ALA A 99 1.20 15.82 5.91
C ALA A 99 2.22 14.77 5.49
N VAL A 100 2.69 14.78 4.22
CA VAL A 100 3.74 13.89 3.73
C VAL A 100 5.08 14.61 3.82
N VAL A 101 6.09 13.92 4.30
CA VAL A 101 7.43 14.45 4.55
C VAL A 101 8.49 13.52 3.95
N SER A 102 9.66 14.07 3.62
CA SER A 102 10.85 13.24 3.35
C SER A 102 11.54 12.93 4.67
N VAL A 103 12.00 11.69 4.84
CA VAL A 103 12.77 11.24 6.00
C VAL A 103 14.19 10.95 5.54
N GLU A 104 15.15 11.63 6.13
CA GLU A 104 16.58 11.47 5.86
C GLU A 104 17.26 10.90 7.10
N ALA A 105 17.92 9.79 6.93
CA ALA A 105 18.62 9.09 7.98
C ALA A 105 20.14 9.13 7.72
N TYR A 106 20.90 9.47 8.75
CA TYR A 106 22.34 9.66 8.70
C TYR A 106 23.02 8.66 9.62
N SER A 107 24.08 8.03 9.14
CA SER A 107 24.99 7.24 9.95
C SER A 107 26.36 7.93 9.97
N SER A 108 26.94 8.02 11.13
CA SER A 108 28.37 8.36 11.23
C SER A 108 29.14 7.06 11.06
N SER A 109 29.65 6.80 9.87
CA SER A 109 30.69 5.81 9.75
C SER A 109 31.94 6.37 10.47
N ASP A 110 32.18 5.88 11.69
CA ASP A 110 33.50 5.96 12.32
C ASP A 110 34.46 5.13 11.47
N ASN A 111 34.81 5.67 10.31
CA ASN A 111 35.99 5.22 9.61
C ASN A 111 37.19 5.62 10.48
N SER A 112 37.61 4.71 11.34
CA SER A 112 38.82 4.85 12.17
C SER A 112 40.07 5.20 11.36
N LEU A 113 40.05 5.05 10.04
CA LEU A 113 41.08 5.53 9.12
C LEU A 113 41.03 7.04 8.92
N ASP A 114 39.86 7.67 8.80
CA ASP A 114 39.73 9.12 8.65
C ASP A 114 40.08 9.87 9.96
N SER A 115 39.79 9.28 11.12
CA SER A 115 40.23 9.85 12.40
C SER A 115 41.76 9.75 12.59
N LEU A 116 42.39 8.77 11.95
CA LEU A 116 43.87 8.61 12.01
C LEU A 116 44.60 9.56 11.05
N PHE A 117 44.01 9.91 9.90
CA PHE A 117 44.61 10.83 8.92
C PHE A 117 44.07 12.26 8.98
N GLY A 118 42.89 12.50 9.58
CA GLY A 118 42.27 13.82 9.71
C GLY A 118 43.06 14.82 10.58
N ASN A 119 44.02 14.35 11.36
CA ASN A 119 44.86 15.22 12.21
C ASN A 119 46.13 15.75 11.48
N PHE A 120 46.32 15.38 10.20
CA PHE A 120 47.50 15.81 9.40
C PHE A 120 47.18 16.81 8.27
N GLY A 121 45.96 17.19 8.04
CA GLY A 121 45.57 18.14 6.99
C GLY A 121 44.31 18.89 7.26
N GLY A 122 44.43 20.19 7.51
CA GLY A 122 43.43 21.21 7.77
C GLY A 122 41.99 20.93 7.37
N GLY A 123 41.13 20.86 8.35
CA GLY A 123 39.75 21.29 8.37
C GLY A 123 38.88 21.04 7.17
N LYS A 124 38.33 19.83 7.03
CA LYS A 124 36.97 19.65 6.48
C LYS A 124 36.23 18.69 7.42
N SER A 125 35.23 19.22 8.14
CA SER A 125 34.25 18.39 8.85
C SER A 125 33.81 17.25 7.94
N ALA A 126 33.85 16.02 8.44
CA ALA A 126 33.28 14.88 7.75
C ALA A 126 31.85 15.25 7.34
N LYS A 127 31.60 15.31 6.05
CA LYS A 127 30.27 15.63 5.52
C LYS A 127 29.41 14.43 5.88
N GLU A 128 28.47 14.63 6.82
CA GLU A 128 27.44 13.63 7.11
C GLU A 128 26.83 13.22 5.76
N THR A 129 27.00 11.97 5.37
CA THR A 129 26.38 11.42 4.16
C THR A 129 25.04 10.83 4.56
N SER A 130 23.97 11.27 3.91
CA SER A 130 22.66 10.61 4.02
C SER A 130 22.84 9.19 3.50
N GLU A 131 22.61 8.18 4.36
CA GLU A 131 22.73 6.77 4.00
C GLU A 131 21.39 6.19 3.54
N SER A 132 20.29 6.77 3.99
CA SER A 132 18.94 6.30 3.65
C SER A 132 18.00 7.48 3.52
N GLU A 133 17.19 7.45 2.48
CA GLU A 133 16.11 8.39 2.23
C GLU A 133 14.79 7.66 2.00
N GLY A 134 13.72 8.22 2.53
CA GLY A 134 12.39 7.70 2.40
C GLY A 134 11.34 8.76 2.67
N SER A 135 10.15 8.34 2.92
CA SER A 135 9.01 9.19 3.20
C SER A 135 8.42 8.93 4.59
N GLY A 136 7.58 9.84 5.06
CA GLY A 136 6.83 9.68 6.28
C GLY A 136 5.48 10.38 6.21
N VAL A 137 4.59 10.05 7.13
CA VAL A 137 3.24 10.61 7.22
C VAL A 137 3.03 11.20 8.61
N ILE A 138 2.76 12.49 8.68
CA ILE A 138 2.33 13.16 9.92
C ILE A 138 0.88 12.78 10.19
N TYR A 139 0.63 12.01 11.24
CA TYR A 139 -0.70 11.48 11.54
C TYR A 139 -1.32 12.02 12.83
N LYS A 140 -0.51 12.64 13.69
CA LYS A 140 -0.99 13.14 14.99
C LYS A 140 -0.23 14.39 15.41
N LYS A 141 -0.96 15.35 15.98
CA LYS A 141 -0.41 16.52 16.65
C LYS A 141 -0.92 16.56 18.08
N SER A 142 -0.04 16.75 19.07
CA SER A 142 -0.37 16.83 20.47
C SER A 142 0.50 17.90 21.13
N GLY A 143 -0.09 19.04 21.48
CA GLY A 143 0.63 20.20 21.95
C GLY A 143 1.69 20.67 20.96
N ASN A 144 2.94 20.76 21.39
CA ASN A 144 4.07 21.18 20.57
C ASN A 144 4.79 20.02 19.86
N THR A 145 4.20 18.83 19.87
CA THR A 145 4.79 17.62 19.26
C THR A 145 3.91 17.10 18.14
N ALA A 146 4.52 16.76 17.00
CA ALA A 146 3.87 16.01 15.93
C ALA A 146 4.53 14.65 15.79
N PHE A 147 3.69 13.65 15.47
CA PHE A 147 4.11 12.25 15.29
C PHE A 147 4.02 11.87 13.82
N ILE A 148 5.04 11.18 13.36
CA ILE A 148 5.22 10.72 11.98
C ILE A 148 5.36 9.22 12.00
N VAL A 149 4.68 8.50 11.11
CA VAL A 149 4.95 7.10 10.80
C VAL A 149 5.82 7.02 9.56
N THR A 150 6.79 6.12 9.57
CA THR A 150 7.66 5.77 8.43
C THR A 150 7.99 4.28 8.49
N ASN A 151 8.75 3.76 7.53
CA ASN A 151 9.28 2.39 7.62
C ASN A 151 10.51 2.32 8.54
N ASN A 152 10.65 1.18 9.21
CA ASN A 152 11.83 0.93 10.05
C ASN A 152 13.12 0.87 9.21
N HIS A 153 13.10 0.25 8.02
CA HIS A 153 14.30 0.15 7.19
C HIS A 153 14.82 1.53 6.71
N VAL A 154 13.95 2.57 6.67
CA VAL A 154 14.37 3.94 6.31
C VAL A 154 15.27 4.54 7.38
N ILE A 155 15.09 4.18 8.65
CA ILE A 155 15.83 4.74 9.78
C ILE A 155 16.80 3.75 10.44
N ALA A 156 16.81 2.49 10.00
CA ALA A 156 17.61 1.45 10.64
C ALA A 156 19.11 1.75 10.52
N GLY A 157 19.84 1.57 11.62
CA GLY A 157 21.28 1.82 11.68
C GLY A 157 21.69 3.29 11.75
N SER A 158 20.75 4.24 11.66
CA SER A 158 21.05 5.67 11.75
C SER A 158 21.22 6.13 13.19
N ASN A 159 22.10 7.09 13.38
CA ASN A 159 22.27 7.79 14.67
C ASN A 159 21.63 9.19 14.69
N LYS A 160 21.22 9.70 13.53
CA LYS A 160 20.55 10.99 13.35
C LYS A 160 19.46 10.86 12.29
N VAL A 161 18.30 11.40 12.57
CA VAL A 161 17.17 11.45 11.62
C VAL A 161 16.69 12.89 11.46
N GLU A 162 16.51 13.33 10.26
CA GLU A 162 15.93 14.63 9.92
C GLU A 162 14.70 14.43 9.02
N VAL A 163 13.80 15.39 9.09
CA VAL A 163 12.55 15.41 8.32
C VAL A 163 12.50 16.68 7.51
N LEU A 164 12.38 16.56 6.19
CA LEU A 164 12.12 17.66 5.28
C LEU A 164 10.62 17.81 5.07
N MET A 165 10.08 18.93 5.49
CA MET A 165 8.66 19.28 5.37
C MET A 165 8.34 19.75 3.96
N SER A 166 7.06 19.70 3.56
CA SER A 166 6.57 20.19 2.25
C SER A 166 6.86 21.67 1.97
N ASN A 167 7.10 22.47 3.01
CA ASN A 167 7.49 23.88 2.91
C ASN A 167 9.00 24.11 2.76
N GLY A 168 9.78 23.03 2.59
CA GLY A 168 11.25 23.06 2.48
C GLY A 168 12.00 23.18 3.79
N LYS A 169 11.32 23.22 4.94
CA LYS A 169 11.97 23.25 6.27
C LYS A 169 12.47 21.88 6.65
N LYS A 170 13.73 21.80 7.07
CA LYS A 170 14.35 20.60 7.61
C LYS A 170 14.31 20.67 9.15
N LEU A 171 13.77 19.66 9.79
CA LEU A 171 13.61 19.56 11.24
C LEU A 171 14.28 18.31 11.78
N PRO A 172 14.98 18.39 12.93
CA PRO A 172 15.48 17.21 13.62
C PRO A 172 14.31 16.35 14.10
N ALA A 173 14.41 15.04 13.92
CA ALA A 173 13.43 14.09 14.39
C ALA A 173 14.02 13.16 15.45
N THR A 174 13.20 12.78 16.43
CA THR A 174 13.56 11.79 17.45
C THR A 174 12.77 10.52 17.22
N VAL A 175 13.40 9.36 17.21
CA VAL A 175 12.74 8.07 17.16
C VAL A 175 11.99 7.84 18.48
N VAL A 176 10.67 7.62 18.40
CA VAL A 176 9.81 7.28 19.55
C VAL A 176 9.87 5.79 19.82
N GLY A 177 9.85 4.99 18.74
CA GLY A 177 9.96 3.54 18.75
C GLY A 177 9.95 3.01 17.33
N HIS A 178 10.41 1.78 17.18
CA HIS A 178 10.44 1.11 15.89
C HIS A 178 10.23 -0.38 16.07
N ASP A 179 9.88 -1.06 14.99
CA ASP A 179 9.64 -2.49 14.95
C ASP A 179 10.10 -3.07 13.61
N ALA A 180 11.15 -3.88 13.66
CA ALA A 180 11.76 -4.47 12.49
C ALA A 180 10.90 -5.56 11.83
N ILE A 181 9.96 -6.15 12.59
CA ILE A 181 9.09 -7.23 12.10
C ILE A 181 7.99 -6.65 11.20
N SER A 182 7.29 -5.61 11.67
CA SER A 182 6.27 -4.93 10.86
C SER A 182 6.85 -3.85 9.93
N ASP A 183 8.15 -3.64 9.96
CA ASP A 183 8.87 -2.60 9.20
C ASP A 183 8.30 -1.18 9.40
N LEU A 184 7.88 -0.86 10.63
CA LEU A 184 7.32 0.44 10.99
C LEU A 184 8.15 1.16 12.05
N ALA A 185 8.18 2.49 11.98
CA ALA A 185 8.78 3.35 12.98
C ALA A 185 7.91 4.58 13.22
N VAL A 186 7.99 5.12 14.44
CA VAL A 186 7.37 6.39 14.83
C VAL A 186 8.45 7.40 15.18
N LEU A 187 8.38 8.55 14.54
CA LEU A 187 9.21 9.70 14.79
C LEU A 187 8.39 10.80 15.45
N LYS A 188 9.05 11.70 16.19
CA LYS A 188 8.47 12.94 16.69
C LYS A 188 9.31 14.14 16.28
N ILE A 189 8.62 15.25 15.95
CA ILE A 189 9.19 16.55 15.58
C ILE A 189 8.49 17.67 16.37
N ASN A 190 9.06 18.88 16.33
CA ASN A 190 8.37 20.07 16.79
C ASN A 190 7.18 20.37 15.86
N ALA A 191 6.00 20.60 16.43
CA ALA A 191 4.75 20.78 15.70
C ALA A 191 4.46 22.21 15.21
N GLN A 192 5.37 23.16 15.45
CA GLN A 192 5.15 24.58 15.15
C GLN A 192 4.83 24.82 13.65
N ASP A 193 5.52 24.11 12.77
CA ASP A 193 5.36 24.24 11.33
C ASP A 193 4.39 23.22 10.72
N VAL A 194 3.75 22.38 11.54
CA VAL A 194 2.79 21.38 11.08
C VAL A 194 1.42 22.00 10.92
N THR A 195 0.99 22.15 9.67
CA THR A 195 -0.31 22.74 9.29
C THR A 195 -1.41 21.71 9.10
N GLU A 196 -1.05 20.48 8.66
CA GLU A 196 -1.98 19.42 8.32
C GLU A 196 -1.50 18.09 8.90
N ILE A 197 -2.46 17.22 9.20
CA ILE A 197 -2.23 15.81 9.59
C ILE A 197 -3.07 14.91 8.68
N ALA A 198 -2.53 13.76 8.32
CA ALA A 198 -3.26 12.76 7.55
C ALA A 198 -4.20 11.96 8.46
N SER A 199 -5.34 11.55 7.91
CA SER A 199 -6.28 10.64 8.57
C SER A 199 -6.17 9.25 7.99
N PHE A 200 -6.25 8.21 8.84
CA PHE A 200 -6.32 6.82 8.40
C PHE A 200 -7.74 6.45 7.96
N GLY A 201 -7.84 5.73 6.85
CA GLY A 201 -9.04 5.02 6.42
C GLY A 201 -9.02 3.58 6.94
N ASN A 202 -10.13 2.88 6.83
CA ASN A 202 -10.24 1.46 7.19
C ASN A 202 -9.75 0.58 6.03
N SER A 203 -8.60 -0.07 6.17
CA SER A 203 -8.05 -0.96 5.14
C SER A 203 -8.86 -2.26 4.94
N ASP A 204 -9.79 -2.57 5.86
CA ASP A 204 -10.69 -3.70 5.69
C ASP A 204 -11.85 -3.41 4.73
N ASP A 205 -12.15 -2.14 4.47
CA ASP A 205 -13.26 -1.70 3.61
C ASP A 205 -12.83 -1.43 2.16
N ILE A 206 -11.52 -1.43 1.86
CA ILE A 206 -11.02 -1.21 0.50
C ILE A 206 -11.46 -2.35 -0.43
N GLN A 207 -11.55 -2.06 -1.73
CA GLN A 207 -11.96 -3.02 -2.76
C GLN A 207 -10.92 -3.12 -3.86
N VAL A 208 -10.75 -4.32 -4.41
CA VAL A 208 -9.91 -4.55 -5.59
C VAL A 208 -10.50 -3.77 -6.77
N GLY A 209 -9.63 -3.11 -7.54
CA GLY A 209 -10.02 -2.19 -8.61
C GLY A 209 -10.28 -0.74 -8.16
N GLN A 210 -10.32 -0.46 -6.86
CA GLN A 210 -10.45 0.89 -6.33
C GLN A 210 -9.17 1.69 -6.62
N THR A 211 -9.30 2.95 -7.05
CA THR A 211 -8.16 3.85 -7.27
C THR A 211 -7.38 4.05 -5.99
N ALA A 212 -6.07 3.94 -6.09
CA ALA A 212 -5.11 4.18 -5.04
C ALA A 212 -4.02 5.14 -5.53
N LEU A 213 -3.62 6.04 -4.64
CA LEU A 213 -2.61 7.06 -4.90
C LEU A 213 -1.45 6.86 -3.92
N ALA A 214 -0.25 6.64 -4.44
CA ALA A 214 0.95 6.57 -3.62
C ALA A 214 1.69 7.92 -3.67
N ILE A 215 2.07 8.42 -2.49
CA ILE A 215 2.78 9.70 -2.35
C ILE A 215 4.11 9.43 -1.65
N GLY A 216 5.14 10.13 -2.09
CA GLY A 216 6.46 10.01 -1.48
C GLY A 216 7.49 10.93 -2.11
N SER A 217 8.76 10.65 -1.79
CA SER A 217 9.94 11.39 -2.23
C SER A 217 10.87 10.44 -2.99
N PRO A 218 10.45 9.93 -4.18
CA PRO A 218 11.26 8.98 -4.93
C PRO A 218 12.56 9.62 -5.38
N LEU A 219 13.67 8.90 -5.25
CA LEU A 219 15.01 9.34 -5.65
C LEU A 219 15.53 10.59 -4.91
N GLY A 220 15.05 10.81 -3.66
CA GLY A 220 15.56 11.87 -2.79
C GLY A 220 14.66 13.10 -2.66
N SER A 221 15.11 14.03 -1.85
CA SER A 221 14.38 15.25 -1.49
C SER A 221 14.08 16.17 -2.68
N GLU A 222 14.82 16.06 -3.79
CA GLU A 222 14.56 16.82 -5.03
C GLU A 222 13.22 16.45 -5.68
N TYR A 223 12.73 15.23 -5.45
CA TYR A 223 11.46 14.73 -5.96
C TYR A 223 10.40 14.61 -4.85
N ALA A 224 10.56 15.38 -3.77
CA ALA A 224 9.63 15.39 -2.65
C ALA A 224 8.18 15.63 -3.10
N THR A 225 7.25 14.89 -2.49
CA THR A 225 5.81 15.00 -2.78
C THR A 225 5.41 14.54 -4.20
N SER A 226 6.14 13.58 -4.79
CA SER A 226 5.71 12.93 -6.02
C SER A 226 4.47 12.07 -5.79
N LEU A 227 3.57 12.07 -6.78
CA LEU A 227 2.31 11.30 -6.77
C LEU A 227 2.31 10.28 -7.89
N THR A 228 2.00 9.04 -7.56
CA THR A 228 1.70 7.99 -8.54
C THR A 228 0.28 7.47 -8.35
N GLU A 229 -0.41 7.13 -9.43
CA GLU A 229 -1.78 6.63 -9.42
C GLU A 229 -1.84 5.22 -9.98
N GLY A 230 -2.67 4.39 -9.38
CA GLY A 230 -2.97 3.03 -9.79
C GLY A 230 -4.25 2.55 -9.11
N ILE A 231 -4.39 1.23 -8.96
CA ILE A 231 -5.52 0.59 -8.31
C ILE A 231 -5.06 -0.33 -7.17
N ILE A 232 -5.99 -0.72 -6.33
CA ILE A 232 -5.82 -1.85 -5.41
C ILE A 232 -5.89 -3.13 -6.23
N SER A 233 -4.75 -3.81 -6.40
CA SER A 233 -4.65 -5.07 -7.15
C SER A 233 -5.00 -6.27 -6.29
N ALA A 234 -4.72 -6.22 -4.96
CA ALA A 234 -5.17 -7.19 -3.96
C ALA A 234 -5.30 -6.52 -2.58
N LYS A 235 -6.32 -6.93 -1.81
CA LYS A 235 -6.65 -6.33 -0.52
C LYS A 235 -5.85 -6.93 0.65
N LYS A 236 -5.69 -8.25 0.65
CA LYS A 236 -4.99 -9.02 1.68
C LYS A 236 -4.18 -10.12 0.99
N ARG A 237 -2.97 -9.79 0.60
CA ARG A 237 -2.05 -10.79 0.05
C ARG A 237 -1.03 -11.16 1.10
N THR A 238 -0.89 -12.44 1.37
CA THR A 238 0.22 -12.92 2.20
C THR A 238 1.44 -13.10 1.32
N ILE A 239 2.55 -12.46 1.70
CA ILE A 239 3.85 -12.57 1.04
C ILE A 239 4.88 -13.06 2.03
N ASP A 240 5.85 -13.83 1.54
CA ASP A 240 6.99 -14.25 2.33
C ASP A 240 7.98 -13.09 2.47
N VAL A 241 8.40 -12.83 3.70
CA VAL A 241 9.46 -11.85 4.00
C VAL A 241 10.77 -12.62 4.15
N THR A 242 11.76 -12.27 3.32
CA THR A 242 13.10 -12.88 3.36
C THR A 242 14.12 -11.92 3.95
N ASN A 243 15.16 -12.47 4.61
CA ASN A 243 16.32 -11.67 5.00
C ASN A 243 17.30 -11.49 3.82
N SER A 244 18.39 -10.75 4.04
CA SER A 244 19.44 -10.51 3.04
C SER A 244 20.13 -11.81 2.54
N GLN A 245 19.95 -12.92 3.24
CA GLN A 245 20.49 -14.25 2.89
C GLN A 245 19.47 -15.11 2.12
N GLY A 246 18.28 -14.55 1.77
CA GLY A 246 17.24 -15.27 1.06
C GLY A 246 16.42 -16.25 1.91
N VAL A 247 16.61 -16.25 3.24
CA VAL A 247 15.88 -17.11 4.16
C VAL A 247 14.55 -16.45 4.53
N THR A 248 13.43 -17.15 4.33
CA THR A 248 12.10 -16.69 4.74
C THR A 248 12.05 -16.53 6.26
N THR A 249 11.89 -15.30 6.72
CA THR A 249 11.84 -14.95 8.15
C THR A 249 10.43 -14.78 8.69
N GLY A 250 9.43 -14.69 7.81
CA GLY A 250 8.03 -14.54 8.20
C GLY A 250 7.13 -14.38 6.99
N GLN A 251 5.85 -14.15 7.26
CA GLN A 251 4.86 -13.76 6.26
C GLN A 251 4.20 -12.47 6.72
N GLU A 252 3.89 -11.60 5.77
CA GLU A 252 3.15 -10.37 6.02
C GLU A 252 1.91 -10.29 5.13
N THR A 253 0.85 -9.74 5.70
CA THR A 253 -0.37 -9.44 4.96
C THR A 253 -0.29 -8.02 4.45
N VAL A 254 -0.38 -7.85 3.13
CA VAL A 254 -0.16 -6.55 2.48
C VAL A 254 -1.31 -6.19 1.55
N ILE A 255 -1.44 -4.90 1.27
CA ILE A 255 -2.20 -4.38 0.14
C ILE A 255 -1.26 -4.41 -1.08
N GLN A 256 -1.71 -4.97 -2.19
CA GLN A 256 -1.01 -4.88 -3.47
C GLN A 256 -1.63 -3.78 -4.33
N THR A 257 -0.79 -2.99 -4.99
CA THR A 257 -1.17 -1.93 -5.93
C THR A 257 -0.26 -1.95 -7.15
N ASP A 258 -0.75 -1.44 -8.28
CA ASP A 258 0.06 -1.16 -9.47
C ASP A 258 0.47 0.32 -9.57
N ALA A 259 0.06 1.16 -8.59
CA ALA A 259 0.68 2.48 -8.42
C ALA A 259 2.20 2.29 -8.23
N ALA A 260 3.00 3.05 -8.98
CA ALA A 260 4.44 2.88 -8.96
C ALA A 260 5.03 3.16 -7.57
N ILE A 261 5.60 2.14 -6.94
CA ILE A 261 6.35 2.22 -5.69
C ILE A 261 7.83 2.07 -6.03
N ASN A 262 8.61 3.12 -5.78
CA ASN A 262 10.03 3.23 -6.09
C ASN A 262 10.82 3.56 -4.81
N PRO A 263 12.18 3.46 -4.83
CA PRO A 263 13.02 3.97 -3.74
C PRO A 263 12.63 5.41 -3.39
N GLY A 264 12.43 5.68 -2.09
CA GLY A 264 11.96 6.96 -1.57
C GLY A 264 10.47 7.05 -1.29
N ASN A 265 9.58 6.25 -1.92
CA ASN A 265 8.16 6.17 -1.53
C ASN A 265 7.95 5.36 -0.25
N SER A 266 8.92 4.54 0.17
CA SER A 266 8.86 3.77 1.43
C SER A 266 8.59 4.68 2.62
N GLY A 267 7.62 4.32 3.46
CA GLY A 267 7.16 5.12 4.59
C GLY A 267 6.12 6.19 4.25
N GLY A 268 5.94 6.51 2.97
CA GLY A 268 4.89 7.39 2.48
C GLY A 268 3.53 6.71 2.43
N PRO A 269 2.43 7.47 2.30
CA PRO A 269 1.08 6.93 2.33
C PRO A 269 0.65 6.36 0.98
N LEU A 270 -0.10 5.25 1.03
CA LEU A 270 -1.06 4.86 0.02
C LEU A 270 -2.42 5.43 0.44
N ILE A 271 -3.05 6.26 -0.38
CA ILE A 271 -4.32 6.91 -0.04
C ILE A 271 -5.44 6.54 -1.02
N ASN A 272 -6.68 6.65 -0.55
CA ASN A 272 -7.87 6.60 -1.39
C ASN A 272 -8.24 7.98 -1.94
N LEU A 273 -9.25 8.06 -2.83
CA LEU A 273 -9.72 9.32 -3.42
C LEU A 273 -10.39 10.27 -2.41
N ALA A 274 -10.68 9.84 -1.19
CA ALA A 274 -11.11 10.72 -0.09
C ALA A 274 -9.92 11.37 0.64
N GLY A 275 -8.67 11.02 0.29
CA GLY A 275 -7.44 11.49 0.94
C GLY A 275 -7.21 10.83 2.29
N GLN A 276 -7.71 9.61 2.51
CA GLN A 276 -7.45 8.83 3.72
C GLN A 276 -6.32 7.83 3.45
N VAL A 277 -5.40 7.69 4.39
CA VAL A 277 -4.31 6.72 4.34
C VAL A 277 -4.88 5.32 4.55
N ILE A 278 -4.81 4.47 3.52
CA ILE A 278 -5.25 3.08 3.54
C ILE A 278 -4.10 2.11 3.74
N GLY A 279 -2.86 2.58 3.60
CA GLY A 279 -1.64 1.81 3.88
C GLY A 279 -0.39 2.68 3.89
N ILE A 280 0.72 2.09 4.33
CA ILE A 280 2.06 2.69 4.26
C ILE A 280 2.88 1.91 3.23
N ASN A 281 3.37 2.59 2.21
CA ASN A 281 4.14 1.99 1.13
C ASN A 281 5.44 1.39 1.67
N SER A 282 5.81 0.19 1.20
CA SER A 282 7.08 -0.43 1.55
C SER A 282 7.70 -1.12 0.35
N MET A 283 8.85 -0.63 -0.08
CA MET A 283 9.61 -1.23 -1.17
C MET A 283 10.33 -2.51 -0.76
N LYS A 284 10.68 -2.66 0.54
CA LYS A 284 11.26 -3.89 1.08
C LYS A 284 10.40 -5.12 0.77
N LEU A 285 9.07 -4.94 0.79
CA LEU A 285 8.12 -6.00 0.50
C LEU A 285 8.04 -6.34 -1.00
N SER A 286 8.39 -5.39 -1.88
CA SER A 286 8.38 -5.58 -3.33
C SER A 286 9.59 -6.39 -3.85
N SER A 287 10.67 -6.48 -3.05
CA SER A 287 11.90 -7.17 -3.42
C SER A 287 11.99 -8.63 -2.94
N THR A 288 10.99 -9.13 -2.19
CA THR A 288 11.05 -10.43 -1.51
C THR A 288 10.59 -11.63 -2.36
N GLY A 289 10.29 -11.46 -3.64
CA GLY A 289 9.57 -12.48 -4.44
C GLY A 289 10.39 -13.45 -5.29
N THR A 290 11.73 -13.39 -5.32
CA THR A 290 12.50 -14.29 -6.20
C THR A 290 13.73 -14.85 -5.50
N GLY A 291 13.62 -16.12 -5.11
CA GLY A 291 14.78 -16.92 -4.72
C GLY A 291 15.81 -16.98 -5.85
N SER A 292 17.09 -16.90 -5.44
CA SER A 292 18.28 -17.09 -6.25
C SER A 292 18.76 -15.90 -7.11
N GLY A 293 19.52 -15.01 -6.47
CA GLY A 293 20.67 -14.34 -7.13
C GLY A 293 20.40 -13.20 -8.11
N SER A 294 19.16 -12.84 -8.38
CA SER A 294 18.83 -11.68 -9.21
C SER A 294 17.70 -10.88 -8.56
N SER A 295 18.00 -9.68 -8.11
CA SER A 295 17.01 -8.71 -7.64
C SER A 295 16.20 -8.19 -8.84
N THR A 296 15.33 -9.05 -9.38
CA THR A 296 14.38 -8.62 -10.40
C THR A 296 13.21 -7.97 -9.68
N SER A 297 13.20 -6.64 -9.60
CA SER A 297 11.98 -5.93 -9.23
C SER A 297 10.93 -6.27 -10.30
N VAL A 298 9.83 -6.87 -9.89
CA VAL A 298 8.73 -7.14 -10.82
C VAL A 298 8.02 -5.80 -11.02
N GLU A 299 8.19 -5.21 -12.20
CA GLU A 299 7.49 -3.98 -12.55
C GLU A 299 5.97 -4.14 -12.44
N GLY A 300 5.30 -3.11 -11.92
CA GLY A 300 3.85 -3.10 -11.76
C GLY A 300 3.31 -3.83 -10.51
N MET A 301 4.16 -4.22 -9.58
CA MET A 301 3.73 -4.74 -8.27
C MET A 301 4.32 -3.92 -7.13
N GLY A 302 3.49 -3.07 -6.53
CA GLY A 302 3.80 -2.35 -5.31
C GLY A 302 3.06 -2.95 -4.12
N PHE A 303 3.60 -2.77 -2.90
CA PHE A 303 2.99 -3.24 -1.67
C PHE A 303 2.92 -2.15 -0.62
N ALA A 304 1.88 -2.22 0.21
CA ALA A 304 1.70 -1.32 1.35
C ALA A 304 1.21 -2.11 2.57
N ILE A 305 1.71 -1.71 3.75
CA ILE A 305 1.26 -2.24 5.05
C ILE A 305 -0.14 -1.68 5.31
N PRO A 306 -1.16 -2.52 5.59
CA PRO A 306 -2.55 -2.07 5.77
C PRO A 306 -2.70 -1.07 6.92
N SER A 307 -3.52 -0.03 6.73
CA SER A 307 -3.70 1.04 7.72
C SER A 307 -4.17 0.56 9.10
N ASN A 308 -5.03 -0.48 9.16
CA ASN A 308 -5.48 -1.04 10.44
C ASN A 308 -4.32 -1.64 11.24
N GLU A 309 -3.40 -2.31 10.55
CA GLU A 309 -2.17 -2.82 11.17
C GLU A 309 -1.24 -1.69 11.58
N VAL A 310 -1.02 -0.70 10.69
CA VAL A 310 -0.22 0.50 10.99
C VAL A 310 -0.72 1.16 12.28
N VAL A 311 -2.02 1.43 12.40
CA VAL A 311 -2.61 2.08 13.59
C VAL A 311 -2.40 1.25 14.85
N SER A 312 -2.55 -0.09 14.77
CA SER A 312 -2.29 -0.98 15.91
C SER A 312 -0.84 -0.90 16.39
N ILE A 313 0.11 -0.91 15.44
CA ILE A 313 1.55 -0.88 15.73
C ILE A 313 1.99 0.48 16.27
N ILE A 314 1.64 1.59 15.59
CA ILE A 314 2.07 2.92 16.01
C ILE A 314 1.54 3.31 17.40
N ASN A 315 0.34 2.83 17.77
CA ASN A 315 -0.18 3.04 19.13
C ASN A 315 0.69 2.33 20.20
N GLN A 316 1.18 1.11 19.91
CA GLN A 316 2.09 0.41 20.80
C GLN A 316 3.47 1.08 20.86
N LEU A 317 4.00 1.53 19.70
CA LEU A 317 5.27 2.24 19.64
C LEU A 317 5.24 3.55 20.42
N VAL A 318 4.13 4.30 20.34
CA VAL A 318 3.96 5.55 21.14
C VAL A 318 3.81 5.27 22.63
N ALA A 319 3.10 4.19 23.00
CA ALA A 319 2.84 3.87 24.40
C ALA A 319 4.03 3.22 25.10
N ASN A 320 4.77 2.35 24.42
CA ASN A 320 5.77 1.45 25.02
C ASN A 320 7.18 1.62 24.45
N GLY A 321 7.35 2.39 23.37
CA GLY A 321 8.60 2.47 22.60
C GLY A 321 8.90 1.24 21.71
N LYS A 322 8.11 0.20 21.84
CA LYS A 322 8.27 -1.09 21.15
C LYS A 322 6.92 -1.80 20.97
N VAL A 323 6.90 -2.81 20.08
CA VAL A 323 5.76 -3.73 19.94
C VAL A 323 5.99 -4.93 20.85
N ILE A 324 5.03 -5.19 21.73
CA ILE A 324 5.10 -6.31 22.68
C ILE A 324 4.54 -7.55 21.99
N ARG A 325 5.40 -8.55 21.75
CA ARG A 325 5.03 -9.84 21.18
C ARG A 325 5.48 -10.99 22.08
N PRO A 326 4.69 -12.07 22.19
CA PRO A 326 5.12 -13.26 22.89
C PRO A 326 6.19 -14.02 22.10
N ALA A 327 7.04 -14.76 22.83
CA ALA A 327 8.04 -15.67 22.28
C ALA A 327 7.97 -17.03 22.96
N LEU A 328 8.38 -18.09 22.22
CA LEU A 328 8.49 -19.42 22.77
C LEU A 328 9.89 -19.71 23.40
N GLY A 329 10.88 -18.85 23.13
CA GLY A 329 12.22 -19.03 23.69
C GLY A 329 12.89 -20.32 23.28
N ILE A 330 12.83 -20.67 21.99
CA ILE A 330 13.43 -21.87 21.42
C ILE A 330 14.35 -21.53 20.26
N SER A 331 15.37 -22.35 20.03
CA SER A 331 15.98 -22.48 18.70
C SER A 331 15.15 -23.46 17.89
N LEU A 332 14.88 -23.11 16.66
CA LEU A 332 13.92 -23.85 15.83
C LEU A 332 14.50 -24.14 14.43
N ILE A 333 14.00 -25.22 13.82
CA ILE A 333 14.28 -25.55 12.43
C ILE A 333 12.93 -25.77 11.75
N ASP A 334 12.74 -25.17 10.57
CA ASP A 334 11.56 -25.47 9.75
C ASP A 334 11.64 -26.92 9.26
N LEU A 335 10.55 -27.67 9.42
CA LEU A 335 10.50 -29.08 9.04
C LEU A 335 10.79 -29.28 7.54
N ASN A 336 10.42 -28.31 6.71
CA ASN A 336 10.67 -28.33 5.27
C ASN A 336 12.17 -28.32 4.91
N ASN A 337 13.03 -27.88 5.84
CA ASN A 337 14.49 -27.87 5.65
C ASN A 337 15.16 -29.21 6.09
N ILE A 338 14.38 -30.18 6.56
CA ILE A 338 14.88 -31.48 6.99
C ILE A 338 14.50 -32.52 5.93
N PRO A 339 15.47 -33.33 5.42
CA PRO A 339 15.17 -34.37 4.47
C PRO A 339 14.12 -35.37 4.99
N GLU A 340 13.19 -35.81 4.12
CA GLU A 340 12.07 -36.66 4.50
C GLU A 340 12.52 -37.97 5.20
N GLU A 341 13.62 -38.55 4.77
CA GLU A 341 14.22 -39.72 5.40
C GLU A 341 14.55 -39.45 6.89
N GLN A 342 15.06 -38.27 7.22
CA GLN A 342 15.35 -37.86 8.60
C GLN A 342 14.10 -37.56 9.39
N GLN A 343 13.06 -37.00 8.75
CA GLN A 343 11.76 -36.78 9.39
C GLN A 343 11.16 -38.11 9.87
N GLN A 344 11.28 -39.16 9.07
CA GLN A 344 10.75 -40.47 9.40
C GLN A 344 11.67 -41.27 10.34
N SER A 345 12.99 -41.29 10.09
CA SER A 345 13.93 -42.13 10.86
C SER A 345 14.30 -41.53 12.22
N VAL A 346 14.53 -40.21 12.28
CA VAL A 346 14.99 -39.52 13.50
C VAL A 346 13.81 -38.95 14.29
N LEU A 347 12.92 -38.17 13.64
CA LEU A 347 11.79 -37.55 14.31
C LEU A 347 10.58 -38.49 14.43
N LYS A 348 10.61 -39.65 13.74
CA LYS A 348 9.57 -40.67 13.71
C LYS A 348 8.19 -40.14 13.30
N LEU A 349 8.18 -39.09 12.45
CA LEU A 349 6.94 -38.48 12.03
C LEU A 349 6.14 -39.35 11.07
N PRO A 350 4.80 -39.39 11.20
CA PRO A 350 3.94 -39.97 10.17
C PRO A 350 4.10 -39.20 8.85
N SER A 351 4.00 -39.89 7.71
CA SER A 351 4.06 -39.27 6.37
C SER A 351 2.93 -38.25 6.09
N SER A 352 1.88 -38.25 6.91
CA SER A 352 0.80 -37.27 6.87
C SER A 352 1.21 -35.87 7.40
N VAL A 353 2.32 -35.78 8.13
CA VAL A 353 2.84 -34.51 8.66
C VAL A 353 3.79 -33.89 7.64
N THR A 354 3.29 -32.91 6.88
CA THR A 354 4.04 -32.31 5.77
C THR A 354 4.60 -30.92 6.11
N GLY A 355 4.53 -30.48 7.38
CA GLY A 355 5.05 -29.19 7.83
C GLY A 355 4.97 -29.05 9.34
N GLY A 356 5.76 -28.15 9.88
CA GLY A 356 5.85 -27.88 11.32
C GLY A 356 7.17 -27.24 11.69
N ILE A 357 7.37 -27.02 12.97
CA ILE A 357 8.59 -26.44 13.53
C ILE A 357 9.24 -27.43 14.50
N VAL A 358 10.45 -27.84 14.18
CA VAL A 358 11.26 -28.72 15.06
C VAL A 358 11.91 -27.87 16.15
N VAL A 359 11.75 -28.31 17.39
CA VAL A 359 12.40 -27.70 18.57
C VAL A 359 13.85 -28.20 18.62
N ALA A 360 14.79 -27.38 18.17
CA ALA A 360 16.22 -27.71 18.19
C ALA A 360 16.83 -27.50 19.58
N LYS A 361 16.39 -26.48 20.32
CA LYS A 361 16.84 -26.19 21.69
C LYS A 361 15.73 -25.42 22.42
N ILE A 362 15.59 -25.67 23.72
CA ILE A 362 14.74 -24.88 24.64
C ILE A 362 15.65 -24.03 25.51
N ASN A 363 15.52 -22.72 25.42
CA ASN A 363 16.31 -21.77 26.20
C ASN A 363 15.90 -21.75 27.68
N ASP A 364 16.76 -21.20 28.53
CA ASP A 364 16.53 -21.24 29.98
C ASP A 364 15.31 -20.46 30.45
N ASN A 365 14.93 -19.39 29.75
CA ASN A 365 13.77 -18.55 30.03
C ASN A 365 12.52 -18.94 29.21
N SER A 366 12.57 -20.11 28.53
CA SER A 366 11.46 -20.54 27.67
C SER A 366 10.20 -20.88 28.45
N PRO A 367 9.01 -20.40 28.03
CA PRO A 367 7.74 -20.81 28.60
C PRO A 367 7.38 -22.27 28.32
N LEU A 368 8.14 -22.97 27.46
CA LEU A 368 7.96 -24.40 27.18
C LEU A 368 8.57 -25.27 28.29
N LYS A 369 9.39 -24.73 29.17
CA LYS A 369 9.93 -25.52 30.29
C LYS A 369 8.80 -26.04 31.18
N GLY A 370 8.82 -27.35 31.43
CA GLY A 370 7.78 -28.02 32.23
C GLY A 370 6.48 -28.34 31.51
N SER A 371 6.33 -27.96 30.23
CA SER A 371 5.15 -28.26 29.43
C SER A 371 5.10 -29.70 28.90
N GLY A 372 6.21 -30.41 28.94
CA GLY A 372 6.36 -31.74 28.33
C GLY A 372 6.93 -31.70 26.91
N ILE A 373 7.02 -30.53 26.29
CA ILE A 373 7.69 -30.33 24.99
C ILE A 373 9.21 -30.43 25.21
N GLN A 374 9.91 -31.13 24.32
CA GLN A 374 11.33 -31.42 24.43
C GLN A 374 12.07 -31.10 23.11
N LYS A 375 13.40 -31.09 23.17
CA LYS A 375 14.23 -31.05 21.96
C LYS A 375 13.90 -32.27 21.07
N GLY A 376 13.74 -32.00 19.77
CA GLY A 376 13.36 -33.00 18.76
C GLY A 376 11.85 -33.10 18.52
N ASP A 377 11.02 -32.45 19.35
CA ASP A 377 9.59 -32.40 19.12
C ASP A 377 9.25 -31.47 17.94
N VAL A 378 8.13 -31.74 17.28
CA VAL A 378 7.67 -30.97 16.11
C VAL A 378 6.34 -30.30 16.42
N ILE A 379 6.35 -28.98 16.52
CA ILE A 379 5.15 -28.16 16.74
C ILE A 379 4.37 -28.11 15.43
N VAL A 380 3.08 -28.50 15.47
CA VAL A 380 2.19 -28.56 14.30
C VAL A 380 0.93 -27.69 14.47
N SER A 381 0.65 -27.20 15.68
CA SER A 381 -0.44 -26.25 15.92
C SER A 381 -0.17 -25.35 17.13
N LEU A 382 -0.71 -24.15 17.13
CA LEU A 382 -0.67 -23.19 18.24
C LEU A 382 -1.98 -22.40 18.32
N GLY A 383 -2.66 -22.43 19.47
CA GLY A 383 -3.90 -21.71 19.69
C GLY A 383 -5.01 -22.09 18.69
N GLY A 384 -5.06 -23.36 18.26
CA GLY A 384 -6.01 -23.88 17.29
C GLY A 384 -5.66 -23.60 15.81
N LYS A 385 -4.60 -22.83 15.53
CA LYS A 385 -4.10 -22.61 14.17
C LYS A 385 -3.04 -23.66 13.80
N LYS A 386 -3.10 -24.15 12.56
CA LYS A 386 -2.10 -25.09 12.03
C LYS A 386 -0.76 -24.37 11.84
N VAL A 387 0.32 -25.01 12.24
CA VAL A 387 1.70 -24.56 12.04
C VAL A 387 2.35 -25.43 10.96
N THR A 388 2.66 -24.84 9.83
CA THR A 388 3.29 -25.51 8.68
C THR A 388 4.74 -25.09 8.47
N GLY A 389 5.20 -24.04 9.15
CA GLY A 389 6.55 -23.49 9.07
C GLY A 389 6.67 -22.26 9.97
N LEU A 390 7.81 -21.56 9.89
CA LEU A 390 8.13 -20.41 10.75
C LEU A 390 7.11 -19.28 10.64
N ALA A 391 6.66 -18.98 9.43
CA ALA A 391 5.71 -17.91 9.18
C ALA A 391 4.36 -18.14 9.88
N SER A 392 3.77 -19.33 9.69
CA SER A 392 2.51 -19.73 10.34
C SER A 392 2.64 -19.85 11.86
N LEU A 393 3.82 -20.24 12.38
CA LEU A 393 4.08 -20.22 13.82
C LEU A 393 4.04 -18.79 14.36
N ARG A 394 4.71 -17.84 13.69
CA ARG A 394 4.71 -16.43 14.10
C ARG A 394 3.32 -15.83 14.03
N GLU A 395 2.58 -16.05 12.94
CA GLU A 395 1.21 -15.59 12.80
C GLU A 395 0.31 -16.14 13.94
N ALA A 396 0.41 -17.44 14.22
CA ALA A 396 -0.34 -18.05 15.30
C ALA A 396 0.04 -17.47 16.66
N LEU A 397 1.33 -17.29 16.93
CA LEU A 397 1.87 -16.80 18.19
C LEU A 397 1.51 -15.33 18.44
N TYR A 398 1.68 -14.46 17.43
CA TYR A 398 1.42 -13.02 17.56
C TYR A 398 -0.06 -12.65 17.58
N ALA A 399 -0.96 -13.58 17.24
CA ALA A 399 -2.39 -13.43 17.49
C ALA A 399 -2.75 -13.45 18.98
N HIS A 400 -1.82 -13.85 19.85
CA HIS A 400 -2.02 -13.95 21.29
C HIS A 400 -1.29 -12.83 22.05
N LYS A 401 -1.84 -12.43 23.18
CA LYS A 401 -1.21 -11.43 24.07
C LYS A 401 -0.17 -12.08 24.97
N LEU A 402 0.87 -11.34 25.33
CA LEU A 402 1.79 -11.74 26.38
C LEU A 402 1.01 -12.05 27.68
N GLY A 403 1.35 -13.16 28.36
CA GLY A 403 0.68 -13.63 29.55
C GLY A 403 -0.54 -14.54 29.30
N SER A 404 -1.04 -14.67 28.06
CA SER A 404 -2.12 -15.59 27.72
C SER A 404 -1.66 -17.06 27.78
N THR A 405 -2.60 -17.97 27.99
CA THR A 405 -2.34 -19.42 27.91
C THR A 405 -2.86 -19.94 26.60
N VAL A 406 -2.01 -20.66 25.85
CA VAL A 406 -2.33 -21.24 24.55
C VAL A 406 -2.12 -22.76 24.59
N GLU A 407 -2.84 -23.47 23.75
CA GLU A 407 -2.61 -24.89 23.52
C GLU A 407 -1.66 -25.05 22.32
N ILE A 408 -0.63 -25.88 22.50
CA ILE A 408 0.34 -26.23 21.46
C ILE A 408 0.20 -27.71 21.14
N GLY A 409 -0.12 -28.02 19.89
CA GLY A 409 -0.09 -29.39 19.37
C GLY A 409 1.29 -29.70 18.81
N TYR A 410 1.83 -30.85 19.17
CA TYR A 410 3.16 -31.25 18.77
C TYR A 410 3.29 -32.78 18.66
N TYR A 411 4.26 -33.24 17.88
CA TYR A 411 4.65 -34.65 17.79
C TYR A 411 5.86 -34.90 18.67
N HIS A 412 5.76 -35.92 19.51
CA HIS A 412 6.85 -36.45 20.33
C HIS A 412 7.05 -37.90 19.98
N ASN A 413 8.20 -38.30 19.42
CA ASN A 413 8.50 -39.67 19.00
C ASN A 413 7.37 -40.30 18.14
N GLY A 414 6.81 -39.55 17.20
CA GLY A 414 5.75 -40.00 16.29
C GLY A 414 4.34 -39.99 16.87
N GLN A 415 4.16 -39.61 18.13
CA GLN A 415 2.85 -39.48 18.77
C GLN A 415 2.42 -38.02 18.87
N GLU A 416 1.23 -37.75 18.43
CA GLU A 416 0.63 -36.40 18.57
C GLU A 416 0.22 -36.17 20.04
N LYS A 417 0.59 -35.02 20.56
CA LYS A 417 0.32 -34.57 21.94
C LYS A 417 -0.06 -33.11 21.95
N THR A 418 -0.68 -32.67 23.03
CA THR A 418 -0.94 -31.26 23.28
C THR A 418 -0.37 -30.80 24.62
N ALA A 419 0.03 -29.54 24.71
CA ALA A 419 0.49 -28.89 25.94
C ALA A 419 -0.13 -27.53 26.09
N LYS A 420 -0.53 -27.16 27.31
CA LYS A 420 -0.97 -25.79 27.64
C LYS A 420 0.22 -24.99 28.12
N VAL A 421 0.51 -23.88 27.44
CA VAL A 421 1.67 -23.05 27.70
C VAL A 421 1.23 -21.62 27.96
N ARG A 422 1.71 -21.01 29.06
CA ARG A 422 1.50 -19.60 29.31
C ARG A 422 2.64 -18.79 28.67
N LEU A 423 2.31 -17.88 27.77
CA LEU A 423 3.27 -17.07 27.00
C LEU A 423 3.86 -15.96 27.87
N THR A 424 4.86 -16.27 28.67
CA THR A 424 5.47 -15.34 29.65
C THR A 424 6.68 -14.60 29.12
N LEU A 425 7.25 -15.07 28.00
CA LEU A 425 8.45 -14.49 27.40
C LEU A 425 8.08 -13.50 26.32
N GLU A 426 8.69 -12.30 26.38
CA GLU A 426 8.60 -11.29 25.32
C GLU A 426 9.66 -11.53 24.25
N ALA A 427 9.28 -11.39 22.99
CA ALA A 427 10.22 -11.41 21.87
C ALA A 427 11.10 -10.16 21.91
N ASN A 428 12.42 -10.34 21.93
CA ASN A 428 13.39 -9.26 21.75
C ASN A 428 13.88 -9.27 20.30
N ASP A 429 14.19 -8.12 19.72
CA ASP A 429 14.67 -7.99 18.33
C ASP A 429 15.91 -8.86 18.05
N GLN A 430 16.71 -9.16 19.07
CA GLN A 430 17.91 -10.00 18.97
C GLN A 430 17.62 -11.51 18.95
N ASN A 431 16.44 -11.96 19.39
CA ASN A 431 16.09 -13.38 19.44
C ASN A 431 15.40 -13.89 18.15
N THR A 432 15.23 -13.05 17.16
CA THR A 432 14.65 -13.41 15.86
C THR A 432 15.68 -13.82 14.82
N THR A 433 16.98 -13.71 15.13
CA THR A 433 18.05 -14.27 14.30
C THR A 433 18.06 -15.80 14.45
N ALA A 434 17.71 -16.49 13.38
CA ALA A 434 17.96 -17.91 13.22
C ALA A 434 19.43 -18.19 13.59
N ALA A 435 19.66 -19.29 14.31
CA ALA A 435 20.98 -19.76 14.64
C ALA A 435 21.89 -19.74 13.39
N SER A 436 22.73 -18.71 13.29
CA SER A 436 23.90 -18.77 12.45
C SER A 436 24.83 -19.79 13.07
N ASN A 437 25.27 -20.75 12.26
CA ASN A 437 26.23 -21.77 12.56
C ASN A 437 27.42 -21.23 13.40
N GLU A 438 27.38 -21.36 14.71
CA GLU A 438 28.53 -21.43 15.55
C GLU A 438 28.65 -22.90 15.96
N ASP A 439 29.32 -23.67 15.15
CA ASP A 439 30.09 -24.88 15.50
C ASP A 439 30.85 -25.32 14.26
N GLY A 440 31.96 -24.67 14.04
CA GLY A 440 32.98 -25.01 13.07
C GLY A 440 34.36 -24.83 13.72
N ASN A 441 34.71 -25.72 14.61
CA ASN A 441 36.09 -26.01 14.91
C ASN A 441 36.25 -27.48 15.29
#